data_30a03af9b8bfec3068c5da6712b54023
#
_entry.id   30a03af9b8bfec3068c5da6712b54023
#
_cell.length_a   1.000
_cell.length_b   1.000
_cell.length_c   1.000
_cell.angle_alpha   90.00
_cell.angle_beta   90.00
_cell.angle_gamma   90.00
#
_symmetry.space_group_name_H-M   'P 1'
#
loop_
_entity.id
_entity.type
_entity.pdbx_description
1 polymer ?
#
loop_
_entity_poly.entity_id
_entity_poly.type
_entity_poly.pdbx_seq_one_letter_code
_entity_poly.pdbx_strand_id
1 'polypeptide(L)'
;MLSSREDQSRDRRGKSLEDTIRHPAVQDLDKRFFVLAEQLEEWSQDTQKLLKTLAPPRSIGPRRFELDPLRKVLGKWSIEIITILNARGLVGFAELRKGLEGISARVLSQKLKEMQRNGLVSRTVLSSTPTRVRYELSDRGHVLVGLGRPVVLFLLRENYPKRRL
;
A
#
# COMPACT_ATOMS: atom_id res chain seq x y z
N MET A 1 -34.70 -0.53 -15.76
CA MET A 1 -33.70 0.38 -15.16
C MET A 1 -32.54 -0.41 -14.54
N LEU A 2 -31.72 -1.09 -15.37
CA LEU A 2 -30.56 -1.89 -14.93
C LEU A 2 -29.36 -1.73 -15.89
N SER A 3 -29.19 -0.53 -16.49
CA SER A 3 -28.15 -0.33 -17.53
C SER A 3 -27.05 0.67 -17.15
N SER A 4 -26.91 1.07 -15.88
CA SER A 4 -26.01 2.17 -15.52
C SER A 4 -24.82 1.78 -14.63
N ARG A 5 -24.55 0.50 -14.38
CA ARG A 5 -23.43 0.04 -13.54
C ARG A 5 -22.25 -0.57 -14.30
N GLU A 6 -22.37 -0.84 -15.59
CA GLU A 6 -21.29 -1.47 -16.38
C GLU A 6 -20.27 -0.50 -16.98
N ASP A 7 -20.51 0.83 -16.91
CA ASP A 7 -19.69 1.82 -17.64
C ASP A 7 -18.57 2.49 -16.81
N GLN A 8 -18.40 2.13 -15.53
CA GLN A 8 -17.35 2.74 -14.70
C GLN A 8 -16.05 1.94 -14.58
N SER A 9 -15.93 0.78 -15.23
CA SER A 9 -14.74 -0.08 -15.15
C SER A 9 -13.78 0.01 -16.33
N ARG A 10 -13.99 0.96 -17.28
CA ARG A 10 -13.09 1.15 -18.43
C ARG A 10 -12.01 2.17 -18.10
N ASP A 11 -10.75 1.72 -18.10
CA ASP A 11 -9.58 2.59 -18.17
C ASP A 11 -9.66 3.47 -19.44
N ARG A 12 -9.03 4.65 -19.43
CA ARG A 12 -8.99 5.62 -20.53
C ARG A 12 -8.52 5.07 -21.88
N ARG A 13 -8.12 3.81 -21.96
CA ARG A 13 -7.74 3.07 -23.18
C ARG A 13 -8.75 2.00 -23.61
N GLY A 14 -9.94 1.93 -22.99
CA GLY A 14 -11.00 1.03 -23.40
C GLY A 14 -10.76 -0.47 -23.11
N LYS A 15 -9.68 -0.83 -22.41
CA LYS A 15 -9.44 -2.21 -21.96
C LYS A 15 -10.16 -2.47 -20.65
N SER A 16 -10.90 -3.57 -20.61
CA SER A 16 -11.55 -4.04 -19.41
C SER A 16 -10.50 -4.53 -18.39
N LEU A 17 -10.80 -4.42 -17.10
CA LEU A 17 -9.96 -5.00 -16.04
C LEU A 17 -9.74 -6.51 -16.29
N GLU A 18 -10.75 -7.19 -16.82
CA GLU A 18 -10.69 -8.62 -17.19
C GLU A 18 -9.67 -8.91 -18.29
N ASP A 19 -9.59 -8.06 -19.33
CA ASP A 19 -8.59 -8.21 -20.39
C ASP A 19 -7.17 -8.04 -19.86
N THR A 20 -6.99 -7.15 -18.90
CA THR A 20 -5.70 -6.95 -18.23
C THR A 20 -5.32 -8.17 -17.39
N ILE A 21 -6.26 -8.74 -16.65
CA ILE A 21 -6.04 -9.94 -15.81
C ILE A 21 -5.72 -11.18 -16.65
N ARG A 22 -6.32 -11.31 -17.84
CA ARG A 22 -6.07 -12.41 -18.78
C ARG A 22 -4.78 -12.29 -19.58
N HIS A 23 -4.09 -11.17 -19.50
CA HIS A 23 -2.84 -10.95 -20.22
C HIS A 23 -1.77 -11.97 -19.77
N PRO A 24 -1.03 -12.65 -20.70
CA PRO A 24 -0.04 -13.67 -20.36
C PRO A 24 1.02 -13.22 -19.35
N ALA A 25 1.47 -11.96 -19.44
CA ALA A 25 2.42 -11.40 -18.50
C ALA A 25 1.85 -11.29 -17.07
N VAL A 26 0.54 -11.09 -16.91
CA VAL A 26 -0.12 -11.07 -15.61
C VAL A 26 -0.21 -12.49 -15.05
N GLN A 27 -0.47 -13.49 -15.91
CA GLN A 27 -0.49 -14.89 -15.50
C GLN A 27 0.89 -15.41 -15.06
N ASP A 28 1.98 -14.93 -15.69
CA ASP A 28 3.35 -15.26 -15.25
C ASP A 28 3.67 -14.63 -13.89
N LEU A 29 3.29 -13.37 -13.68
CA LEU A 29 3.40 -12.72 -12.38
C LEU A 29 2.66 -13.48 -11.28
N ASP A 30 1.55 -14.12 -11.61
CA ASP A 30 0.81 -14.93 -10.67
C ASP A 30 1.54 -16.18 -10.22
N LYS A 31 2.15 -16.91 -11.15
CA LYS A 31 2.96 -18.09 -10.80
C LYS A 31 4.08 -17.70 -9.83
N ARG A 32 4.76 -16.59 -10.11
CA ARG A 32 5.81 -16.05 -9.24
C ARG A 32 5.26 -15.61 -7.88
N PHE A 33 4.05 -15.05 -7.87
CA PHE A 33 3.39 -14.69 -6.61
C PHE A 33 3.10 -15.90 -5.74
N PHE A 34 2.65 -17.03 -6.32
CA PHE A 34 2.39 -18.24 -5.55
C PHE A 34 3.65 -18.78 -4.89
N VAL A 35 4.77 -18.83 -5.62
CA VAL A 35 6.07 -19.27 -5.07
C VAL A 35 6.50 -18.34 -3.93
N LEU A 36 6.36 -17.03 -4.11
CA LEU A 36 6.67 -16.05 -3.06
C LEU A 36 5.73 -16.20 -1.85
N ALA A 37 4.44 -16.46 -2.08
CA ALA A 37 3.47 -16.65 -1.01
C ALA A 37 3.78 -17.87 -0.14
N GLU A 38 4.23 -18.98 -0.73
CA GLU A 38 4.68 -20.16 0.00
C GLU A 38 5.90 -19.84 0.88
N GLN A 39 6.90 -19.16 0.33
CA GLN A 39 8.08 -18.72 1.10
C GLN A 39 7.73 -17.77 2.24
N LEU A 40 6.80 -16.86 2.01
CA LEU A 40 6.31 -15.95 3.06
C LEU A 40 5.52 -16.69 4.14
N GLU A 41 4.79 -17.75 3.79
CA GLU A 41 4.07 -18.57 4.76
C GLU A 41 5.03 -19.32 5.68
N GLU A 42 6.07 -19.96 5.14
CA GLU A 42 7.12 -20.61 5.94
C GLU A 42 7.81 -19.62 6.89
N TRP A 43 8.25 -18.48 6.36
CA TRP A 43 8.87 -17.44 7.15
C TRP A 43 7.92 -16.90 8.25
N SER A 44 6.64 -16.74 7.92
CA SER A 44 5.61 -16.28 8.87
C SER A 44 5.42 -17.29 10.02
N GLN A 45 5.39 -18.59 9.71
CA GLN A 45 5.27 -19.65 10.71
C GLN A 45 6.47 -19.67 11.65
N ASP A 46 7.69 -19.55 11.12
CA ASP A 46 8.91 -19.51 11.93
C ASP A 46 8.98 -18.26 12.80
N THR A 47 8.63 -17.11 12.24
CA THR A 47 8.52 -15.85 12.99
C THR A 47 7.48 -15.97 14.11
N GLN A 48 6.33 -16.60 13.84
CA GLN A 48 5.29 -16.81 14.86
C GLN A 48 5.76 -17.74 15.97
N LYS A 49 6.48 -18.83 15.66
CA LYS A 49 7.09 -19.72 16.66
C LYS A 49 8.07 -18.95 17.55
N LEU A 50 8.96 -18.16 16.91
CA LEU A 50 9.94 -17.36 17.65
C LEU A 50 9.25 -16.34 18.56
N LEU A 51 8.27 -15.62 18.08
CA LEU A 51 7.51 -14.65 18.87
C LEU A 51 6.76 -15.29 20.04
N LYS A 52 6.21 -16.47 19.87
CA LYS A 52 5.57 -17.24 20.97
C LYS A 52 6.58 -17.62 22.05
N THR A 53 7.81 -17.96 21.65
CA THR A 53 8.88 -18.34 22.59
C THR A 53 9.41 -17.13 23.37
N LEU A 54 9.69 -16.02 22.68
CA LEU A 54 10.27 -14.82 23.28
C LEU A 54 9.26 -14.02 24.13
N ALA A 55 8.00 -14.07 23.77
CA ALA A 55 6.98 -13.29 24.42
C ALA A 55 5.61 -14.02 24.38
N PRO A 56 5.40 -15.04 25.24
CA PRO A 56 4.16 -15.80 25.24
C PRO A 56 2.95 -14.92 25.48
N PRO A 57 1.79 -15.23 24.87
CA PRO A 57 0.59 -14.41 25.00
C PRO A 57 0.06 -14.43 26.42
N ARG A 58 -0.12 -13.24 27.00
CA ARG A 58 -0.72 -13.07 28.35
C ARG A 58 -2.23 -12.84 28.30
N SER A 59 -2.82 -12.67 27.11
CA SER A 59 -4.25 -12.39 26.93
C SER A 59 -4.73 -12.92 25.57
N ILE A 60 -6.05 -13.19 25.49
CA ILE A 60 -6.74 -13.51 24.23
C ILE A 60 -6.86 -12.21 23.44
N GLY A 61 -6.10 -12.09 22.36
CA GLY A 61 -6.17 -10.96 21.43
C GLY A 61 -4.81 -10.58 20.86
N PRO A 62 -4.79 -9.91 19.70
CA PRO A 62 -3.56 -9.46 19.07
C PRO A 62 -2.88 -8.42 19.95
N ARG A 63 -1.58 -8.54 20.11
CA ARG A 63 -0.80 -7.56 20.86
C ARG A 63 -0.84 -6.22 20.13
N ARG A 64 -1.03 -5.13 20.86
CA ARG A 64 -1.08 -3.78 20.28
C ARG A 64 0.17 -3.48 19.44
N PHE A 65 1.36 -3.89 19.88
CA PHE A 65 2.60 -3.64 19.14
C PHE A 65 2.67 -4.37 17.79
N GLU A 66 1.96 -5.48 17.60
CA GLU A 66 1.92 -6.21 16.33
C GLU A 66 1.11 -5.47 15.27
N LEU A 67 0.05 -4.80 15.68
CA LEU A 67 -0.85 -4.08 14.79
C LEU A 67 -0.55 -2.59 14.65
N ASP A 68 0.16 -1.99 15.61
CA ASP A 68 0.46 -0.55 15.56
C ASP A 68 1.22 -0.10 14.32
N PRO A 69 2.24 -0.84 13.82
CA PRO A 69 2.88 -0.51 12.55
C PRO A 69 1.91 -0.55 11.37
N LEU A 70 1.05 -1.57 11.31
CA LEU A 70 0.04 -1.69 10.25
C LEU A 70 -1.00 -0.56 10.31
N ARG A 71 -1.50 -0.22 11.48
CA ARG A 71 -2.46 0.87 11.67
C ARG A 71 -1.90 2.21 11.22
N LYS A 72 -0.61 2.46 11.47
CA LYS A 72 0.07 3.68 11.04
C LYS A 72 0.18 3.77 9.52
N VAL A 73 0.47 2.65 8.86
CA VAL A 73 0.62 2.57 7.41
C VAL A 73 -0.73 2.49 6.69
N LEU A 74 -1.67 1.68 7.20
CA LEU A 74 -2.99 1.45 6.59
C LEU A 74 -4.06 2.44 7.07
N GLY A 75 -3.67 3.45 7.84
CA GLY A 75 -4.58 4.50 8.29
C GLY A 75 -5.13 5.32 7.13
N LYS A 76 -6.30 5.93 7.35
CA LYS A 76 -6.92 6.85 6.38
C LYS A 76 -5.90 7.84 5.84
N TRP A 77 -5.90 8.08 4.55
CA TRP A 77 -5.01 8.93 3.76
C TRP A 77 -3.58 8.42 3.55
N SER A 78 -3.12 7.42 4.31
CA SER A 78 -1.75 6.94 4.16
C SER A 78 -1.55 6.20 2.83
N ILE A 79 -2.49 5.35 2.44
CA ILE A 79 -2.45 4.59 1.19
C ILE A 79 -2.51 5.53 -0.01
N GLU A 80 -3.41 6.52 0.02
CA GLU A 80 -3.58 7.50 -1.04
C GLU A 80 -2.33 8.37 -1.21
N ILE A 81 -1.71 8.83 -0.10
CA ILE A 81 -0.45 9.58 -0.13
C ILE A 81 0.66 8.73 -0.76
N ILE A 82 0.83 7.49 -0.30
CA ILE A 82 1.82 6.54 -0.84
C ILE A 82 1.60 6.34 -2.34
N THR A 83 0.36 6.15 -2.76
CA THR A 83 0.01 5.94 -4.17
C THR A 83 0.38 7.15 -5.04
N ILE A 84 0.08 8.37 -4.58
CA ILE A 84 0.42 9.59 -5.32
C ILE A 84 1.94 9.76 -5.39
N LEU A 85 2.66 9.58 -4.28
CA LEU A 85 4.11 9.71 -4.25
C LEU A 85 4.79 8.63 -5.11
N ASN A 86 4.29 7.40 -5.10
CA ASN A 86 4.80 6.33 -5.96
C ASN A 86 4.60 6.61 -7.46
N ALA A 87 3.47 7.23 -7.82
CA ALA A 87 3.14 7.51 -9.22
C ALA A 87 3.86 8.76 -9.77
N ARG A 88 4.11 9.77 -8.92
CA ARG A 88 4.62 11.08 -9.34
C ARG A 88 6.06 11.38 -8.89
N GLY A 89 6.60 10.59 -7.96
CA GLY A 89 7.90 10.86 -7.35
C GLY A 89 7.85 12.06 -6.42
N LEU A 90 8.65 13.08 -6.71
CA LEU A 90 8.83 14.28 -5.89
C LEU A 90 7.66 15.26 -6.04
N VAL A 91 6.80 15.40 -5.02
CA VAL A 91 5.53 16.15 -5.06
C VAL A 91 5.49 17.22 -3.98
N GLY A 92 4.95 18.40 -4.30
CA GLY A 92 4.75 19.51 -3.36
C GLY A 92 3.51 19.33 -2.47
N PHE A 93 3.49 20.01 -1.32
CA PHE A 93 2.36 19.95 -0.38
C PHE A 93 1.01 20.34 -1.02
N ALA A 94 0.99 21.42 -1.82
CA ALA A 94 -0.24 21.87 -2.50
C ALA A 94 -0.72 20.88 -3.54
N GLU A 95 0.20 20.23 -4.26
CA GLU A 95 -0.11 19.19 -5.25
C GLU A 95 -0.67 17.94 -4.59
N LEU A 96 -0.08 17.50 -3.47
CA LEU A 96 -0.62 16.39 -2.66
C LEU A 96 -2.03 16.70 -2.17
N ARG A 97 -2.24 17.92 -1.62
CA ARG A 97 -3.54 18.33 -1.12
C ARG A 97 -4.61 18.35 -2.22
N LYS A 98 -4.24 18.81 -3.43
CA LYS A 98 -5.14 18.81 -4.59
C LYS A 98 -5.50 17.41 -5.06
N GLY A 99 -4.54 16.46 -4.98
CA GLY A 99 -4.78 15.06 -5.37
C GLY A 99 -5.56 14.24 -4.33
N LEU A 100 -5.72 14.76 -3.11
CA LEU A 100 -6.40 14.10 -1.99
C LEU A 100 -7.69 14.87 -1.65
N GLU A 101 -8.74 14.58 -2.39
CA GLU A 101 -10.02 15.27 -2.21
C GLU A 101 -10.56 15.13 -0.77
N GLY A 102 -10.93 16.25 -0.15
CA GLY A 102 -11.49 16.28 1.21
C GLY A 102 -10.48 16.24 2.35
N ILE A 103 -9.15 16.20 2.09
CA ILE A 103 -8.15 16.30 3.16
C ILE A 103 -7.92 17.75 3.58
N SER A 104 -7.94 18.02 4.88
CA SER A 104 -7.55 19.33 5.39
C SER A 104 -6.02 19.49 5.41
N ALA A 105 -5.52 20.72 5.26
CA ALA A 105 -4.08 21.02 5.34
C ALA A 105 -3.46 20.53 6.65
N ARG A 106 -4.20 20.65 7.77
CA ARG A 106 -3.76 20.17 9.09
C ARG A 106 -3.57 18.65 9.10
N VAL A 107 -4.54 17.89 8.59
CA VAL A 107 -4.49 16.42 8.55
C VAL A 107 -3.37 15.95 7.63
N LEU A 108 -3.21 16.54 6.44
CA LEU A 108 -2.13 16.22 5.52
C LEU A 108 -0.75 16.48 6.16
N SER A 109 -0.57 17.65 6.79
CA SER A 109 0.68 18.00 7.48
C SER A 109 1.01 17.00 8.59
N GLN A 110 0.00 16.60 9.38
CA GLN A 110 0.17 15.61 10.45
C GLN A 110 0.55 14.24 9.88
N LYS A 111 -0.12 13.79 8.82
CA LYS A 111 0.17 12.51 8.16
C LYS A 111 1.56 12.48 7.55
N LEU A 112 1.97 13.50 6.83
CA LEU A 112 3.31 13.58 6.26
C LEU A 112 4.41 13.55 7.34
N LYS A 113 4.21 14.27 8.47
CA LYS A 113 5.12 14.19 9.63
C LYS A 113 5.17 12.79 10.24
N GLU A 114 4.05 12.11 10.35
CA GLU A 114 3.97 10.74 10.86
C GLU A 114 4.70 9.77 9.92
N MET A 115 4.45 9.87 8.61
CA MET A 115 5.09 9.01 7.60
C MET A 115 6.60 9.27 7.53
N GLN A 116 7.04 10.51 7.69
CA GLN A 116 8.46 10.87 7.78
C GLN A 116 9.12 10.26 9.03
N ARG A 117 8.48 10.36 10.20
CA ARG A 117 8.98 9.73 11.44
C ARG A 117 9.07 8.21 11.34
N ASN A 118 8.15 7.59 10.59
CA ASN A 118 8.16 6.14 10.33
C ASN A 118 9.15 5.75 9.19
N GLY A 119 9.87 6.73 8.62
CA GLY A 119 10.85 6.50 7.58
C GLY A 119 10.25 6.09 6.23
N LEU A 120 8.97 6.38 5.96
CA LEU A 120 8.29 6.03 4.71
C LEU A 120 8.35 7.14 3.66
N VAL A 121 8.49 8.37 4.11
CA VAL A 121 8.50 9.57 3.26
C VAL A 121 9.70 10.41 3.61
N SER A 122 10.40 10.91 2.60
CA SER A 122 11.46 11.90 2.68
C SER A 122 10.90 13.29 2.38
N ARG A 123 11.43 14.29 3.08
CA ARG A 123 11.07 15.69 2.92
C ARG A 123 12.31 16.48 2.50
N THR A 124 12.25 17.14 1.36
CA THR A 124 13.35 17.95 0.82
C THR A 124 12.93 19.41 0.75
N VAL A 125 13.78 20.30 1.22
CA VAL A 125 13.62 21.75 1.08
C VAL A 125 14.44 22.20 -0.12
N LEU A 126 13.76 22.65 -1.20
CA LEU A 126 14.41 23.05 -2.44
C LEU A 126 14.91 24.50 -2.40
N SER A 127 14.22 25.37 -1.66
CA SER A 127 14.59 26.76 -1.49
C SER A 127 14.09 27.28 -0.15
N SER A 128 14.78 28.30 0.40
CA SER A 128 14.40 28.94 1.66
C SER A 128 13.52 30.16 1.48
N THR A 129 13.58 30.83 0.31
CA THR A 129 12.87 32.10 0.08
C THR A 129 12.29 32.16 -1.35
N PRO A 130 10.98 31.97 -1.53
CA PRO A 130 10.03 31.36 -0.57
C PRO A 130 10.33 29.88 -0.31
N THR A 131 10.03 29.39 0.88
CA THR A 131 10.27 27.99 1.24
C THR A 131 9.48 27.05 0.34
N ARG A 132 10.18 26.24 -0.45
CA ARG A 132 9.60 25.19 -1.29
C ARG A 132 9.97 23.83 -0.75
N VAL A 133 8.95 23.09 -0.34
CA VAL A 133 9.09 21.75 0.23
C VAL A 133 8.51 20.72 -0.70
N ARG A 134 9.23 19.64 -0.93
CA ARG A 134 8.80 18.48 -1.68
C ARG A 134 8.86 17.23 -0.81
N TYR A 135 8.03 16.26 -1.16
CA TYR A 135 7.91 14.97 -0.52
C TYR A 135 8.04 13.86 -1.55
N GLU A 136 8.70 12.77 -1.18
CA GLU A 136 8.86 11.58 -1.99
C GLU A 136 8.87 10.34 -1.09
N LEU A 137 8.71 9.16 -1.67
CA LEU A 137 8.93 7.92 -0.92
C LEU A 137 10.41 7.77 -0.59
N SER A 138 10.70 7.35 0.64
CA SER A 138 12.03 6.85 1.00
C SER A 138 12.25 5.44 0.44
N ASP A 139 13.48 4.91 0.53
CA ASP A 139 13.79 3.51 0.17
C ASP A 139 12.85 2.53 0.89
N ARG A 140 12.61 2.76 2.19
CA ARG A 140 11.65 1.97 2.98
C ARG A 140 10.22 2.11 2.46
N GLY A 141 9.83 3.30 2.01
CA GLY A 141 8.55 3.55 1.37
C GLY A 141 8.40 2.77 0.05
N HIS A 142 9.44 2.74 -0.76
CA HIS A 142 9.47 1.95 -2.00
C HIS A 142 9.39 0.45 -1.74
N VAL A 143 10.11 -0.07 -0.74
CA VAL A 143 10.00 -1.48 -0.31
C VAL A 143 8.58 -1.80 0.13
N LEU A 144 7.92 -0.92 0.92
CA LEU A 144 6.55 -1.12 1.35
C LEU A 144 5.57 -1.19 0.16
N VAL A 145 5.73 -0.32 -0.85
CA VAL A 145 4.94 -0.37 -2.08
C VAL A 145 5.17 -1.70 -2.82
N GLY A 146 6.43 -2.15 -2.90
CA GLY A 146 6.78 -3.43 -3.51
C GLY A 146 6.07 -4.61 -2.84
N LEU A 147 6.04 -4.63 -1.51
CA LEU A 147 5.32 -5.64 -0.72
C LEU A 147 3.79 -5.54 -0.87
N GLY A 148 3.25 -4.34 -1.02
CA GLY A 148 1.80 -4.10 -1.15
C GLY A 148 1.23 -4.49 -2.50
N ARG A 149 2.01 -4.38 -3.60
CA ARG A 149 1.53 -4.70 -4.95
C ARG A 149 1.00 -6.14 -5.10
N PRO A 150 1.72 -7.19 -4.67
CA PRO A 150 1.20 -8.55 -4.70
C PRO A 150 -0.11 -8.71 -3.94
N VAL A 151 -0.25 -8.06 -2.78
CA VAL A 151 -1.48 -8.10 -1.97
C VAL A 151 -2.65 -7.46 -2.73
N VAL A 152 -2.44 -6.31 -3.37
CA VAL A 152 -3.47 -5.66 -4.19
C VAL A 152 -3.89 -6.54 -5.36
N LEU A 153 -2.92 -7.13 -6.08
CA LEU A 153 -3.21 -8.06 -7.18
C LEU A 153 -3.99 -9.29 -6.70
N PHE A 154 -3.63 -9.83 -5.54
CA PHE A 154 -4.36 -10.93 -4.92
C PHE A 154 -5.82 -10.56 -4.62
N LEU A 155 -6.07 -9.39 -4.04
CA LEU A 155 -7.42 -8.94 -3.67
C LEU A 155 -8.29 -8.59 -4.89
N LEU A 156 -7.68 -8.18 -6.02
CA LEU A 156 -8.39 -7.88 -7.26
C LEU A 156 -8.85 -9.15 -8.02
N ARG A 157 -8.40 -10.31 -7.62
CA ARG A 157 -8.79 -11.57 -8.24
C ARG A 157 -10.02 -12.17 -7.59
N GLU A 158 -11.13 -12.20 -8.31
CA GLU A 158 -12.37 -12.83 -7.87
C GLU A 158 -12.30 -14.37 -7.80
N ASN A 159 -11.39 -14.99 -8.56
CA ASN A 159 -11.29 -16.45 -8.71
C ASN A 159 -9.98 -17.02 -8.15
N TYR A 160 -9.74 -16.83 -6.87
CA TYR A 160 -8.66 -17.54 -6.19
C TYR A 160 -9.06 -19.02 -6.07
N PRO A 161 -8.23 -19.97 -6.53
CA PRO A 161 -8.54 -21.38 -6.32
C PRO A 161 -8.65 -21.61 -4.81
N LYS A 162 -9.87 -21.95 -4.36
CA LYS A 162 -10.07 -22.33 -2.95
C LYS A 162 -9.17 -23.54 -2.70
N ARG A 163 -8.04 -23.33 -2.01
CA ARG A 163 -7.30 -24.48 -1.46
C ARG A 163 -8.29 -25.26 -0.61
N ARG A 164 -8.55 -26.51 -0.96
CA ARG A 164 -9.17 -27.45 -0.02
C ARG A 164 -8.14 -27.61 1.11
N LEU A 165 -8.42 -26.99 2.25
CA LEU A 165 -7.76 -27.26 3.52
C LEU A 165 -8.04 -28.70 3.92
#